data_21cdd1590cdcbbcecb0b02252548098d
#
_entry.id   21cdd1590cdcbbcecb0b02252548098d
#
_cell.length_a   1.000
_cell.length_b   1.000
_cell.length_c   1.000
_cell.angle_alpha   90.00
_cell.angle_beta   90.00
_cell.angle_gamma   90.00
#
_symmetry.space_group_name_H-M   'P 1'
#
loop_
_entity.id
_entity.type
_entity.pdbx_description
1 polymer ?
#
loop_
_entity_poly.entity_id
_entity_poly.type
_entity_poly.pdbx_seq_one_letter_code
_entity_poly.pdbx_strand_id
1 'polypeptide(L)'
;MLNNANILVKEDPDEASQILGKLNDLLRYQFNDSTRKEVSLNADIQFLTSFLELEKVRRDHFEYLVSKEGDMNHVCVPPLLFIPFVENAVKHNPDSDNLSYVHIYFTLHDHELSFRCENSKPSVPVKREGGIGLANVRRRLELLYGSGYTLEIKDLATTYSVNLRLSL
;
A
#
# COMPACT_ATOMS: atom_id res chain seq x y z
N MET A 1 15.27 1.27 8.43
CA MET A 1 14.68 2.62 8.60
C MET A 1 15.41 3.42 9.68
N LEU A 2 15.40 3.05 10.95
CA LEU A 2 16.04 3.83 12.04
C LEU A 2 17.55 4.08 11.84
N ASN A 3 18.31 3.16 11.27
CA ASN A 3 19.74 3.37 10.99
C ASN A 3 19.98 4.43 9.89
N ASN A 4 19.13 4.50 8.86
CA ASN A 4 19.25 5.54 7.84
C ASN A 4 18.84 6.90 8.38
N ALA A 5 17.82 6.97 9.26
CA ALA A 5 17.45 8.22 9.93
C ALA A 5 18.60 8.77 10.80
N ASN A 6 19.38 7.92 11.48
CA ASN A 6 20.53 8.36 12.28
C ASN A 6 21.70 8.94 11.45
N ILE A 7 21.86 8.50 10.22
CA ILE A 7 22.84 9.07 9.28
C ILE A 7 22.32 10.41 8.77
N LEU A 8 21.06 10.46 8.32
CA LEU A 8 20.40 11.66 7.83
C LEU A 8 20.30 12.78 8.85
N VAL A 9 20.15 12.50 10.15
CA VAL A 9 20.17 13.51 11.23
C VAL A 9 21.44 14.36 11.20
N LYS A 10 22.56 13.80 10.72
CA LYS A 10 23.83 14.52 10.63
C LYS A 10 24.04 15.22 9.27
N GLU A 11 23.49 14.67 8.21
CA GLU A 11 23.70 15.12 6.84
C GLU A 11 22.58 16.09 6.39
N ASP A 12 21.33 15.78 6.70
CA ASP A 12 20.15 16.61 6.43
C ASP A 12 19.13 16.50 7.57
N PRO A 13 19.24 17.37 8.61
CA PRO A 13 18.34 17.34 9.77
C PRO A 13 16.86 17.60 9.41
N ASP A 14 16.58 18.37 8.37
CA ASP A 14 15.23 18.71 7.95
C ASP A 14 14.56 17.50 7.28
N GLU A 15 15.26 16.79 6.41
CA GLU A 15 14.79 15.54 5.82
C GLU A 15 14.60 14.46 6.89
N ALA A 16 15.55 14.32 7.82
CA ALA A 16 15.43 13.39 8.95
C ALA A 16 14.19 13.66 9.80
N SER A 17 13.89 14.92 10.08
CA SER A 17 12.70 15.34 10.83
C SER A 17 11.40 14.98 10.09
N GLN A 18 11.35 15.17 8.78
CA GLN A 18 10.19 14.80 7.95
C GLN A 18 9.96 13.27 7.96
N ILE A 19 11.02 12.47 7.83
CA ILE A 19 10.95 11.01 7.87
C ILE A 19 10.43 10.53 9.22
N LEU A 20 10.94 11.09 10.32
CA LEU A 20 10.47 10.75 11.67
C LEU A 20 9.01 11.16 11.89
N GLY A 21 8.60 12.30 11.35
CA GLY A 21 7.20 12.73 11.36
C GLY A 21 6.28 11.73 10.65
N LYS A 22 6.64 11.30 9.44
CA LYS A 22 5.89 10.30 8.67
C LYS A 22 5.83 8.94 9.40
N LEU A 23 6.93 8.51 9.98
CA LEU A 23 6.97 7.28 10.77
C LEU A 23 6.03 7.36 11.98
N ASN A 24 6.03 8.51 12.68
CA ASN A 24 5.11 8.74 13.80
C ASN A 24 3.64 8.69 13.34
N ASP A 25 3.29 9.27 12.20
CA ASP A 25 1.93 9.23 11.66
C ASP A 25 1.50 7.80 11.30
N LEU A 26 2.38 6.99 10.71
CA LEU A 26 2.13 5.57 10.45
C LEU A 26 1.89 4.79 11.73
N LEU A 27 2.72 4.98 12.75
CA LEU A 27 2.56 4.32 14.03
C LEU A 27 1.26 4.74 14.72
N ARG A 28 0.93 6.03 14.70
CA ARG A 28 -0.33 6.55 15.25
C ARG A 28 -1.54 5.92 14.58
N TYR A 29 -1.55 5.82 13.25
CA TYR A 29 -2.62 5.15 12.52
C TYR A 29 -2.72 3.68 12.91
N GLN A 30 -1.61 2.96 12.95
CA GLN A 30 -1.59 1.55 13.34
C GLN A 30 -2.09 1.30 14.76
N PHE A 31 -1.76 2.15 15.72
CA PHE A 31 -2.15 1.96 17.12
C PHE A 31 -3.55 2.45 17.44
N ASN A 32 -3.98 3.57 16.86
CA ASN A 32 -5.24 4.21 17.22
C ASN A 32 -6.39 3.83 16.28
N ASP A 33 -6.13 3.83 14.98
CA ASP A 33 -7.17 3.66 13.97
C ASP A 33 -7.40 2.20 13.60
N SER A 34 -6.40 1.34 13.72
CA SER A 34 -6.54 -0.10 13.45
C SER A 34 -7.53 -0.83 14.38
N THR A 35 -7.80 -0.26 15.56
CA THR A 35 -8.76 -0.81 16.53
C THR A 35 -10.21 -0.41 16.28
N ARG A 36 -10.44 0.56 15.39
CA ARG A 36 -11.78 1.01 15.01
C ARG A 36 -12.45 0.01 14.08
N LYS A 37 -13.78 0.02 14.08
CA LYS A 37 -14.56 -0.78 13.13
C LYS A 37 -14.34 -0.31 11.70
N GLU A 38 -14.32 1.01 11.51
CA GLU A 38 -14.19 1.68 10.22
C GLU A 38 -13.37 2.97 10.36
N VAL A 39 -12.70 3.35 9.28
CA VAL A 39 -11.95 4.60 9.13
C VAL A 39 -12.32 5.25 7.80
N SER A 40 -12.09 6.55 7.65
CA SER A 40 -12.31 7.19 6.35
C SER A 40 -11.34 6.62 5.32
N LEU A 41 -11.82 6.39 4.09
CA LEU A 41 -10.98 5.91 2.99
C LEU A 41 -9.79 6.86 2.74
N ASN A 42 -10.01 8.17 2.88
CA ASN A 42 -8.93 9.15 2.74
C ASN A 42 -7.82 8.98 3.80
N ALA A 43 -8.15 8.56 5.03
CA ALA A 43 -7.15 8.27 6.06
C ALA A 43 -6.34 7.00 5.72
N ASP A 44 -7.00 5.96 5.20
CA ASP A 44 -6.31 4.73 4.76
C ASP A 44 -5.39 5.02 3.55
N ILE A 45 -5.86 5.82 2.58
CA ILE A 45 -5.04 6.27 1.43
C ILE A 45 -3.83 7.08 1.90
N GLN A 46 -4.01 8.00 2.85
CA GLN A 46 -2.90 8.79 3.39
C GLN A 46 -1.86 7.90 4.09
N PHE A 47 -2.31 6.89 4.84
CA PHE A 47 -1.43 5.89 5.43
C PHE A 47 -0.61 5.13 4.38
N LEU A 48 -1.25 4.66 3.29
CA LEU A 48 -0.55 3.99 2.18
C LEU A 48 0.45 4.92 1.48
N THR A 49 0.09 6.19 1.30
CA THR A 49 0.98 7.19 0.69
C THR A 49 2.21 7.40 1.56
N SER A 50 2.03 7.62 2.87
CA SER A 50 3.15 7.78 3.81
C SER A 50 4.05 6.54 3.87
N PHE A 51 3.46 5.34 3.76
CA PHE A 51 4.22 4.08 3.68
C PHE A 51 5.11 4.04 2.42
N LEU A 52 4.57 4.38 1.24
CA LEU A 52 5.32 4.40 -0.02
C LEU A 52 6.38 5.50 -0.04
N GLU A 53 6.12 6.65 0.56
CA GLU A 53 7.10 7.73 0.73
C GLU A 53 8.32 7.27 1.53
N LEU A 54 8.10 6.54 2.64
CA LEU A 54 9.20 5.98 3.43
C LEU A 54 9.97 4.88 2.67
N GLU A 55 9.28 4.09 1.84
CA GLU A 55 9.95 3.12 0.96
C GLU A 55 10.81 3.82 -0.11
N LYS A 56 10.35 4.95 -0.65
CA LYS A 56 11.12 5.76 -1.62
C LYS A 56 12.41 6.32 -1.02
N VAL A 57 12.38 6.80 0.22
CA VAL A 57 13.59 7.27 0.92
C VAL A 57 14.63 6.15 1.09
N ARG A 58 14.20 4.90 1.15
CA ARG A 58 15.07 3.74 1.35
C ARG A 58 15.67 3.19 0.06
N ARG A 59 15.13 3.57 -1.11
CA ARG A 59 15.44 2.98 -2.41
C ARG A 59 15.74 4.04 -3.44
N ASP A 60 16.92 4.01 -4.03
CA ASP A 60 17.36 5.00 -5.03
C ASP A 60 16.57 4.91 -6.36
N HIS A 61 16.11 3.72 -6.72
CA HIS A 61 15.41 3.44 -7.99
C HIS A 61 13.97 2.96 -7.77
N PHE A 62 13.23 3.68 -6.91
CA PHE A 62 11.84 3.36 -6.62
C PHE A 62 10.92 4.54 -6.89
N GLU A 63 9.87 4.30 -7.66
CA GLU A 63 8.81 5.26 -7.92
C GLU A 63 7.46 4.74 -7.42
N TYR A 64 6.58 5.65 -7.05
CA TYR A 64 5.21 5.31 -6.71
C TYR A 64 4.23 6.36 -7.25
N LEU A 65 3.00 5.90 -7.49
CA LEU A 65 1.87 6.74 -7.83
C LEU A 65 0.67 6.32 -6.98
N VAL A 66 -0.02 7.30 -6.39
CA VAL A 66 -1.32 7.10 -5.76
C VAL A 66 -2.32 8.04 -6.42
N SER A 67 -3.30 7.49 -7.11
CA SER A 67 -4.33 8.23 -7.83
C SER A 67 -5.71 7.97 -7.24
N LYS A 68 -6.54 9.02 -7.22
CA LYS A 68 -7.93 8.99 -6.74
C LYS A 68 -8.85 9.56 -7.80
N GLU A 69 -9.97 8.88 -8.05
CA GLU A 69 -11.02 9.30 -8.95
C GLU A 69 -12.39 9.11 -8.28
N GLY A 70 -13.23 10.14 -8.29
CA GLY A 70 -14.51 10.18 -7.58
C GLY A 70 -14.46 10.88 -6.22
N ASP A 71 -15.63 11.12 -5.62
CA ASP A 71 -15.74 11.77 -4.31
C ASP A 71 -15.69 10.73 -3.18
N MET A 72 -14.56 10.67 -2.49
CA MET A 72 -14.27 9.71 -1.41
C MET A 72 -14.45 10.30 -0.01
N ASN A 73 -14.97 11.53 0.13
CA ASN A 73 -14.99 12.25 1.40
C ASN A 73 -15.84 11.58 2.49
N HIS A 74 -16.87 10.82 2.10
CA HIS A 74 -17.78 10.15 3.04
C HIS A 74 -17.67 8.63 3.01
N VAL A 75 -16.68 8.10 2.32
CA VAL A 75 -16.45 6.65 2.23
C VAL A 75 -15.69 6.18 3.46
N CYS A 76 -16.23 5.15 4.12
CA CYS A 76 -15.58 4.46 5.22
C CYS A 76 -15.26 3.01 4.84
N VAL A 77 -14.12 2.53 5.29
CA VAL A 77 -13.63 1.17 5.05
C VAL A 77 -13.06 0.58 6.34
N PRO A 78 -12.98 -0.74 6.47
CA PRO A 78 -12.22 -1.35 7.56
C PRO A 78 -10.76 -0.92 7.53
N PRO A 79 -10.16 -0.54 8.66
CA PRO A 79 -8.78 -0.05 8.71
C PRO A 79 -7.79 -1.09 8.19
N LEU A 80 -6.71 -0.63 7.58
CA LEU A 80 -5.64 -1.48 7.06
C LEU A 80 -6.14 -2.54 6.04
N LEU A 81 -7.17 -2.21 5.25
CA LEU A 81 -7.74 -3.12 4.27
C LEU A 81 -6.82 -3.33 3.08
N PHE A 82 -6.18 -2.27 2.60
CA PHE A 82 -5.40 -2.26 1.36
C PHE A 82 -3.90 -2.48 1.60
N ILE A 83 -3.39 -2.22 2.82
CA ILE A 83 -1.95 -2.30 3.10
C ILE A 83 -1.33 -3.68 2.78
N PRO A 84 -1.99 -4.83 2.98
CA PRO A 84 -1.40 -6.12 2.64
C PRO A 84 -1.05 -6.26 1.14
N PHE A 85 -1.81 -5.62 0.26
CA PHE A 85 -1.53 -5.62 -1.17
C PHE A 85 -0.32 -4.75 -1.50
N VAL A 86 -0.22 -3.58 -0.85
CA VAL A 86 0.87 -2.62 -1.05
C VAL A 86 2.18 -3.16 -0.46
N GLU A 87 2.15 -3.74 0.73
CA GLU A 87 3.31 -4.44 1.31
C GLU A 87 3.80 -5.58 0.41
N ASN A 88 2.86 -6.36 -0.15
CA ASN A 88 3.18 -7.42 -1.11
C ASN A 88 3.84 -6.85 -2.37
N ALA A 89 3.31 -5.75 -2.91
CA ALA A 89 3.86 -5.07 -4.08
C ALA A 89 5.30 -4.58 -3.83
N VAL A 90 5.54 -3.94 -2.68
CA VAL A 90 6.87 -3.45 -2.27
C VAL A 90 7.84 -4.60 -2.00
N LYS A 91 7.39 -5.66 -1.31
CA LYS A 91 8.23 -6.82 -0.96
C LYS A 91 8.69 -7.60 -2.19
N HIS A 92 7.84 -7.69 -3.22
CA HIS A 92 8.11 -8.49 -4.42
C HIS A 92 8.62 -7.67 -5.61
N ASN A 93 9.02 -6.43 -5.35
CA ASN A 93 9.59 -5.49 -6.30
C ASN A 93 11.02 -5.03 -5.92
N PRO A 94 11.92 -5.87 -5.36
CA PRO A 94 13.29 -5.46 -5.15
C PRO A 94 14.04 -5.54 -6.48
N ASP A 95 14.42 -4.39 -7.02
CA ASP A 95 15.38 -4.29 -8.11
C ASP A 95 16.36 -3.17 -7.74
N SER A 96 17.63 -3.53 -7.57
CA SER A 96 18.70 -2.57 -7.25
C SER A 96 19.26 -1.89 -8.50
N ASP A 97 19.06 -2.51 -9.66
CA ASP A 97 19.73 -2.13 -10.91
C ASP A 97 18.77 -1.43 -11.89
N ASN A 98 17.47 -1.64 -11.73
CA ASN A 98 16.45 -1.06 -12.60
C ASN A 98 15.41 -0.30 -11.81
N LEU A 99 14.74 0.63 -12.49
CA LEU A 99 13.62 1.36 -11.95
C LEU A 99 12.50 0.40 -11.55
N SER A 100 12.15 0.42 -10.28
CA SER A 100 11.04 -0.32 -9.72
C SER A 100 9.89 0.63 -9.39
N TYR A 101 8.62 0.18 -9.53
CA TYR A 101 7.49 1.05 -9.24
C TYR A 101 6.34 0.31 -8.55
N VAL A 102 5.56 1.08 -7.80
CA VAL A 102 4.25 0.68 -7.27
C VAL A 102 3.22 1.76 -7.60
N HIS A 103 2.19 1.40 -8.36
CA HIS A 103 1.09 2.30 -8.71
C HIS A 103 -0.20 1.84 -8.04
N ILE A 104 -0.89 2.77 -7.40
CA ILE A 104 -2.15 2.54 -6.70
C ILE A 104 -3.21 3.47 -7.30
N TYR A 105 -4.36 2.88 -7.60
CA TYR A 105 -5.51 3.60 -8.13
C TYR A 105 -6.73 3.28 -7.27
N PHE A 106 -7.43 4.31 -6.83
CA PHE A 106 -8.74 4.24 -6.22
C PHE A 106 -9.74 4.94 -7.13
N THR A 107 -10.80 4.24 -7.50
CA THR A 107 -11.90 4.81 -8.28
C THR A 107 -13.21 4.50 -7.56
N LEU A 108 -13.99 5.55 -7.30
CA LEU A 108 -15.33 5.41 -6.74
C LEU A 108 -16.34 5.82 -7.82
N HIS A 109 -17.21 4.88 -8.17
CA HIS A 109 -18.33 5.14 -9.06
C HIS A 109 -19.61 4.60 -8.41
N ASP A 110 -20.57 5.49 -8.16
CA ASP A 110 -21.79 5.20 -7.40
C ASP A 110 -21.46 4.59 -6.02
N HIS A 111 -21.76 3.31 -5.82
CA HIS A 111 -21.50 2.56 -4.60
C HIS A 111 -20.40 1.48 -4.77
N GLU A 112 -19.67 1.51 -5.89
CA GLU A 112 -18.58 0.58 -6.13
C GLU A 112 -17.23 1.29 -5.96
N LEU A 113 -16.43 0.80 -5.00
CA LEU A 113 -15.05 1.20 -4.81
C LEU A 113 -14.14 0.20 -5.52
N SER A 114 -13.40 0.66 -6.50
CA SER A 114 -12.34 -0.09 -7.17
C SER A 114 -10.98 0.32 -6.62
N PHE A 115 -10.19 -0.66 -6.23
CA PHE A 115 -8.78 -0.52 -5.85
C PHE A 115 -7.93 -1.36 -6.80
N ARG A 116 -6.92 -0.75 -7.41
CA ARG A 116 -5.89 -1.43 -8.19
C ARG A 116 -4.52 -1.11 -7.63
N CYS A 117 -3.74 -2.14 -7.36
CA CYS A 117 -2.33 -2.03 -7.02
C CYS A 117 -1.52 -2.80 -8.05
N GLU A 118 -0.58 -2.13 -8.70
CA GLU A 118 0.30 -2.70 -9.71
C GLU A 118 1.75 -2.41 -9.38
N ASN A 119 2.62 -3.40 -9.55
CA ASN A 119 4.05 -3.23 -9.38
C ASN A 119 4.84 -3.88 -10.51
N SER A 120 6.02 -3.33 -10.80
CA SER A 120 7.02 -3.99 -11.64
C SER A 120 7.55 -5.25 -10.96
N LYS A 121 8.04 -6.20 -11.76
CA LYS A 121 8.71 -7.40 -11.28
C LYS A 121 10.20 -7.31 -11.59
N PRO A 122 11.08 -7.80 -10.70
CA PRO A 122 12.51 -7.81 -10.95
C PRO A 122 12.84 -8.69 -12.16
N SER A 123 13.87 -8.30 -12.91
CA SER A 123 14.33 -9.01 -14.10
C SER A 123 14.81 -10.44 -13.79
N VAL A 124 15.32 -10.67 -12.57
CA VAL A 124 15.69 -11.99 -12.07
C VAL A 124 14.60 -12.49 -11.12
N PRO A 125 14.02 -13.68 -11.38
CA PRO A 125 12.98 -14.21 -10.50
C PRO A 125 13.49 -14.42 -9.08
N VAL A 126 12.94 -13.70 -8.12
CA VAL A 126 13.19 -13.95 -6.71
C VAL A 126 12.31 -15.12 -6.24
N LYS A 127 12.92 -16.08 -5.54
CA LYS A 127 12.20 -17.24 -5.00
C LYS A 127 11.05 -16.77 -4.13
N ARG A 128 9.81 -17.08 -4.51
CA ARG A 128 8.62 -16.67 -3.80
C ARG A 128 8.46 -17.52 -2.54
N GLU A 129 8.66 -16.93 -1.37
CA GLU A 129 8.20 -17.51 -0.13
C GLU A 129 6.75 -17.08 0.13
N GLY A 130 5.86 -18.03 0.01
CA GLY A 130 4.62 -18.15 0.72
C GLY A 130 3.47 -17.18 0.49
N GLY A 131 2.39 -17.67 -0.12
CA GLY A 131 1.08 -17.03 -0.28
C GLY A 131 0.20 -16.88 0.98
N ILE A 132 0.74 -16.89 2.19
CA ILE A 132 -0.05 -16.82 3.44
C ILE A 132 -0.80 -15.49 3.56
N GLY A 133 -0.20 -14.38 3.11
CA GLY A 133 -0.81 -13.05 3.20
C GLY A 133 -2.09 -12.92 2.38
N LEU A 134 -2.09 -13.37 1.13
CA LEU A 134 -3.26 -13.29 0.25
C LEU A 134 -4.42 -14.18 0.69
N ALA A 135 -4.14 -15.37 1.25
CA ALA A 135 -5.16 -16.23 1.81
C ALA A 135 -5.88 -15.56 3.00
N ASN A 136 -5.13 -14.92 3.88
CA ASN A 136 -5.67 -14.16 5.00
C ASN A 136 -6.51 -12.96 4.54
N VAL A 137 -6.04 -12.25 3.52
CA VAL A 137 -6.79 -11.13 2.94
C VAL A 137 -8.11 -11.61 2.32
N ARG A 138 -8.11 -12.70 1.54
CA ARG A 138 -9.34 -13.28 0.99
C ARG A 138 -10.33 -13.66 2.08
N ARG A 139 -9.87 -14.35 3.13
CA ARG A 139 -10.72 -14.69 4.27
C ARG A 139 -11.30 -13.46 4.97
N ARG A 140 -10.50 -12.41 5.12
CA ARG A 140 -10.96 -11.14 5.71
C ARG A 140 -12.03 -10.48 4.84
N LEU A 141 -11.81 -10.41 3.52
CA LEU A 141 -12.79 -9.86 2.57
C LEU A 141 -14.10 -10.64 2.57
N GLU A 142 -14.03 -11.99 2.61
CA GLU A 142 -15.20 -12.87 2.72
C GLU A 142 -16.03 -12.55 3.98
N LEU A 143 -15.36 -12.40 5.12
CA LEU A 143 -16.03 -12.09 6.40
C LEU A 143 -16.65 -10.69 6.44
N LEU A 144 -16.05 -9.71 5.75
CA LEU A 144 -16.50 -8.32 5.77
C LEU A 144 -17.54 -8.00 4.71
N TYR A 145 -17.42 -8.60 3.52
CA TYR A 145 -18.21 -8.23 2.34
C TYR A 145 -19.04 -9.39 1.77
N GLY A 146 -18.81 -10.65 2.19
CA GLY A 146 -19.51 -11.81 1.66
C GLY A 146 -19.40 -11.89 0.13
N SER A 147 -20.53 -11.75 -0.57
CA SER A 147 -20.58 -11.70 -2.03
C SER A 147 -20.36 -10.29 -2.62
N GLY A 148 -20.21 -9.26 -1.78
CA GLY A 148 -20.07 -7.87 -2.19
C GLY A 148 -18.64 -7.47 -2.61
N TYR A 149 -17.76 -8.43 -2.90
CA TYR A 149 -16.42 -8.12 -3.41
C TYR A 149 -16.01 -9.01 -4.57
N THR A 150 -15.08 -8.50 -5.39
CA THR A 150 -14.33 -9.29 -6.36
C THR A 150 -12.84 -9.02 -6.21
N LEU A 151 -12.02 -10.05 -6.26
CA LEU A 151 -10.57 -9.95 -6.17
C LEU A 151 -9.90 -10.73 -7.30
N GLU A 152 -9.32 -9.99 -8.24
CA GLU A 152 -8.56 -10.53 -9.36
C GLU A 152 -7.07 -10.25 -9.19
N ILE A 153 -6.25 -11.24 -9.52
CA ILE A 153 -4.80 -11.13 -9.49
C ILE A 153 -4.27 -11.50 -10.87
N LYS A 154 -3.43 -10.62 -11.43
CA LYS A 154 -2.75 -10.85 -12.71
C LYS A 154 -1.25 -10.88 -12.46
N ASP A 155 -0.64 -12.02 -12.75
CA ASP A 155 0.79 -12.27 -12.61
C ASP A 155 1.40 -12.42 -14.00
N LEU A 156 1.86 -11.32 -14.57
CA LEU A 156 2.50 -11.27 -15.90
C LEU A 156 4.03 -11.39 -15.78
N ALA A 157 4.71 -11.45 -16.91
CA ALA A 157 6.17 -11.59 -16.95
C ALA A 157 6.90 -10.43 -16.25
N THR A 158 6.44 -9.19 -16.48
CA THR A 158 7.11 -7.96 -16.02
C THR A 158 6.32 -7.19 -14.94
N THR A 159 5.05 -7.54 -14.74
CA THR A 159 4.16 -6.83 -13.81
C THR A 159 3.33 -7.80 -12.98
N TYR A 160 2.98 -7.36 -11.79
CA TYR A 160 2.00 -8.02 -10.93
C TYR A 160 0.93 -7.02 -10.57
N SER A 161 -0.33 -7.38 -10.70
CA SER A 161 -1.41 -6.47 -10.34
C SER A 161 -2.53 -7.18 -9.58
N VAL A 162 -3.09 -6.46 -8.63
CA VAL A 162 -4.26 -6.82 -7.85
C VAL A 162 -5.37 -5.84 -8.16
N ASN A 163 -6.56 -6.34 -8.49
CA ASN A 163 -7.77 -5.55 -8.66
C ASN A 163 -8.81 -6.03 -7.67
N LEU A 164 -9.21 -5.15 -6.76
CA LEU A 164 -10.25 -5.39 -5.76
C LEU A 164 -11.41 -4.45 -6.04
N ARG A 165 -12.64 -4.98 -6.14
CA ARG A 165 -13.86 -4.18 -6.17
C ARG A 165 -14.70 -4.49 -4.95
N LEU A 166 -15.28 -3.47 -4.38
CA LEU A 166 -16.10 -3.54 -3.16
C LEU A 166 -17.42 -2.83 -3.42
N SER A 167 -18.54 -3.48 -3.11
CA SER A 167 -19.84 -2.80 -2.97
C SER A 167 -19.91 -2.19 -1.57
N LEU A 168 -20.09 -0.85 -1.52
CA LEU A 168 -20.14 -0.07 -0.30
C LEU A 168 -21.57 0.08 0.21
#